data_a72b04f953add22f97b0679d96f8d4f5
#
_entry.id   a72b04f953add22f97b0679d96f8d4f5
#
_cell.length_a   1.000
_cell.length_b   1.000
_cell.length_c   1.000
_cell.angle_alpha   90.00
_cell.angle_beta   90.00
_cell.angle_gamma   90.00
#
_symmetry.space_group_name_H-M   'P 1'
#
loop_
_entity.id
_entity.type
_entity.pdbx_description
1 polymer ?
#
loop_
_entity_poly.entity_id
_entity_poly.type
_entity_poly.pdbx_seq_one_letter_code
_entity_poly.pdbx_strand_id
1 'polypeptide(L)'
;MKPILIAVFAITFNLLAQSQNRVKVKISTKYGDMVAELYDETSIHRDNFITLVKEGFYDGTLFHRVIPGFMIQGGDPVSKNDTTNIRIGNGGPGYTLPAEFNPQFFHKKGALAAARMGDAVNPKKESSGSQFYIVEGQVYDNNTIDLFAQRMGIEFSPSQKKAYTTVGGTPHLDANYTVFGELVEGLDIISKISNVTRDKNNLPKEKVIMNISIVK
;
A
#
# COMPACT_ATOMS: atom_id res chain seq x y z
N MET A 1 49.71 48.56 13.08
CA MET A 1 48.47 47.81 13.22
C MET A 1 48.32 46.98 11.95
N LYS A 2 48.49 45.66 12.06
CA LYS A 2 48.29 44.73 10.91
C LYS A 2 46.86 44.20 10.96
N PRO A 3 46.09 44.17 9.84
CA PRO A 3 44.77 43.57 9.84
C PRO A 3 44.89 42.04 9.86
N ILE A 4 44.14 41.40 10.76
CA ILE A 4 43.97 39.97 10.82
C ILE A 4 42.87 39.60 9.83
N LEU A 5 43.22 38.84 8.80
CA LEU A 5 42.31 38.32 7.80
C LEU A 5 41.66 37.04 8.38
N ILE A 6 40.39 37.10 8.77
CA ILE A 6 39.63 35.93 9.20
C ILE A 6 39.06 35.26 7.95
N ALA A 7 39.66 34.12 7.59
CA ALA A 7 39.11 33.26 6.52
C ALA A 7 37.90 32.46 7.07
N VAL A 8 36.70 32.83 6.66
CA VAL A 8 35.50 32.05 6.94
C VAL A 8 35.46 30.87 5.98
N PHE A 9 35.74 29.67 6.49
CA PHE A 9 35.61 28.42 5.75
C PHE A 9 34.12 28.02 5.73
N ALA A 10 33.42 28.29 4.66
CA ALA A 10 32.06 27.81 4.45
C ALA A 10 32.09 26.30 4.14
N ILE A 11 31.82 25.49 5.16
CA ILE A 11 31.58 24.04 4.95
C ILE A 11 30.23 23.88 4.30
N THR A 12 30.20 23.70 2.97
CA THR A 12 29.02 23.29 2.25
C THR A 12 28.75 21.82 2.55
N PHE A 13 27.78 21.55 3.41
CA PHE A 13 27.25 20.21 3.65
C PHE A 13 26.46 19.82 2.43
N ASN A 14 27.10 19.09 1.49
CA ASN A 14 26.38 18.40 0.42
C ASN A 14 25.60 17.25 1.06
N LEU A 15 24.32 17.46 1.38
CA LEU A 15 23.36 16.40 1.55
C LEU A 15 23.20 15.69 0.21
N LEU A 16 24.05 14.70 -0.06
CA LEU A 16 23.77 13.69 -1.04
C LEU A 16 22.49 12.98 -0.55
N ALA A 17 21.35 13.32 -1.15
CA ALA A 17 20.17 12.49 -1.06
C ALA A 17 20.57 11.12 -1.62
N GLN A 18 20.91 10.20 -0.72
CA GLN A 18 21.21 8.83 -1.06
C GLN A 18 19.88 8.28 -1.62
N SER A 19 19.78 8.13 -2.93
CA SER A 19 18.70 7.41 -3.57
C SER A 19 18.70 6.02 -2.94
N GLN A 20 17.80 5.80 -2.00
CA GLN A 20 17.59 4.47 -1.43
C GLN A 20 17.20 3.58 -2.60
N ASN A 21 18.01 2.58 -2.89
CA ASN A 21 17.74 1.61 -3.96
C ASN A 21 16.72 0.57 -3.43
N ARG A 22 15.51 1.07 -3.15
CA ARG A 22 14.41 0.25 -2.61
C ARG A 22 14.06 -0.87 -3.57
N VAL A 23 13.70 -2.02 -3.02
CA VAL A 23 13.28 -3.17 -3.82
C VAL A 23 11.98 -2.83 -4.55
N LYS A 24 11.94 -3.13 -5.83
CA LYS A 24 10.75 -2.99 -6.66
C LYS A 24 10.17 -4.35 -7.02
N VAL A 25 8.85 -4.42 -7.04
CA VAL A 25 8.10 -5.60 -7.48
C VAL A 25 7.15 -5.23 -8.61
N LYS A 26 7.00 -6.14 -9.55
CA LYS A 26 6.05 -6.01 -10.66
C LYS A 26 4.86 -6.91 -10.41
N ILE A 27 3.66 -6.34 -10.44
CA ILE A 27 2.37 -7.01 -10.34
C ILE A 27 1.76 -7.05 -11.75
N SER A 28 1.73 -8.21 -12.36
CA SER A 28 1.23 -8.40 -13.72
C SER A 28 -0.21 -8.92 -13.71
N THR A 29 -1.09 -8.31 -14.49
CA THR A 29 -2.48 -8.70 -14.68
C THR A 29 -2.86 -8.60 -16.15
N LYS A 30 -4.03 -9.14 -16.52
CA LYS A 30 -4.58 -8.94 -17.89
C LYS A 30 -4.92 -7.47 -18.22
N TYR A 31 -5.00 -6.58 -17.22
CA TYR A 31 -5.27 -5.14 -17.41
C TYR A 31 -4.00 -4.32 -17.58
N GLY A 32 -2.83 -4.92 -17.38
CA GLY A 32 -1.51 -4.32 -17.47
C GLY A 32 -0.64 -4.60 -16.25
N ASP A 33 0.58 -4.07 -16.30
CA ASP A 33 1.58 -4.20 -15.24
C ASP A 33 1.55 -2.97 -14.31
N MET A 34 1.73 -3.21 -13.01
CA MET A 34 1.95 -2.20 -11.99
C MET A 34 3.32 -2.46 -11.35
N VAL A 35 4.11 -1.42 -11.09
CA VAL A 35 5.38 -1.54 -10.37
C VAL A 35 5.25 -0.84 -9.03
N ALA A 36 5.51 -1.56 -7.95
CA ALA A 36 5.54 -1.02 -6.59
C ALA A 36 6.96 -0.98 -6.06
N GLU A 37 7.30 0.10 -5.35
CA GLU A 37 8.50 0.25 -4.54
C GLU A 37 8.16 -0.07 -3.09
N LEU A 38 8.96 -0.94 -2.44
CA LEU A 38 8.75 -1.35 -1.06
C LEU A 38 9.59 -0.50 -0.10
N TYR A 39 9.01 -0.13 1.05
CA TYR A 39 9.65 0.76 2.03
C TYR A 39 10.58 -0.01 2.97
N ASP A 40 11.79 0.49 3.16
CA ASP A 40 12.78 -0.11 4.06
C ASP A 40 12.41 0.08 5.54
N GLU A 41 11.66 1.14 5.83
CA GLU A 41 11.23 1.52 7.17
C GLU A 41 10.11 0.63 7.73
N THR A 42 9.46 -0.18 6.87
CA THR A 42 8.48 -1.21 7.25
C THR A 42 9.05 -2.59 6.90
N SER A 43 10.21 -2.88 7.47
CA SER A 43 11.07 -4.00 7.08
C SER A 43 10.42 -5.37 7.28
N ILE A 44 9.59 -5.55 8.32
CA ILE A 44 8.89 -6.83 8.56
C ILE A 44 7.94 -7.13 7.40
N HIS A 45 7.12 -6.17 6.99
CA HIS A 45 6.19 -6.34 5.86
C HIS A 45 6.93 -6.46 4.54
N ARG A 46 7.95 -5.60 4.30
CA ARG A 46 8.80 -5.65 3.11
C ARG A 46 9.45 -7.02 2.93
N ASP A 47 10.15 -7.52 3.93
CA ASP A 47 10.94 -8.74 3.84
C ASP A 47 10.03 -9.98 3.72
N ASN A 48 8.89 -9.99 4.43
CA ASN A 48 7.87 -11.01 4.27
C ASN A 48 7.29 -11.02 2.84
N PHE A 49 6.92 -9.84 2.31
CA PHE A 49 6.37 -9.73 0.96
C PHE A 49 7.38 -10.22 -0.09
N ILE A 50 8.65 -9.81 0.02
CA ILE A 50 9.74 -10.25 -0.87
C ILE A 50 9.91 -11.77 -0.80
N THR A 51 9.86 -12.37 0.39
CA THR A 51 9.98 -13.82 0.58
C THR A 51 8.85 -14.54 -0.16
N LEU A 52 7.61 -14.14 0.07
CA LEU A 52 6.44 -14.73 -0.58
C LEU A 52 6.46 -14.54 -2.11
N VAL A 53 6.96 -13.41 -2.61
CA VAL A 53 7.16 -13.19 -4.05
C VAL A 53 8.20 -14.16 -4.62
N LYS A 54 9.34 -14.35 -3.94
CA LYS A 54 10.40 -15.28 -4.38
C LYS A 54 9.94 -16.75 -4.40
N GLU A 55 9.03 -17.10 -3.49
CA GLU A 55 8.43 -18.43 -3.41
C GLU A 55 7.30 -18.67 -4.43
N GLY A 56 6.95 -17.67 -5.24
CA GLY A 56 5.82 -17.74 -6.17
C GLY A 56 4.45 -17.83 -5.45
N PHE A 57 4.40 -17.43 -4.17
CA PHE A 57 3.18 -17.53 -3.36
C PHE A 57 2.00 -16.78 -3.98
N TYR A 58 2.24 -15.66 -4.64
CA TYR A 58 1.21 -14.83 -5.24
C TYR A 58 0.79 -15.26 -6.65
N ASP A 59 1.56 -16.15 -7.30
CA ASP A 59 1.28 -16.54 -8.68
C ASP A 59 -0.06 -17.25 -8.81
N GLY A 60 -0.92 -16.70 -9.66
CA GLY A 60 -2.28 -17.20 -9.86
C GLY A 60 -3.30 -16.77 -8.80
N THR A 61 -2.92 -16.00 -7.78
CA THR A 61 -3.90 -15.41 -6.84
C THR A 61 -4.73 -14.33 -7.52
N LEU A 62 -5.86 -13.96 -6.91
CA LEU A 62 -6.80 -12.99 -7.46
C LEU A 62 -6.77 -11.66 -6.70
N PHE A 63 -7.06 -10.57 -7.42
CA PHE A 63 -7.72 -9.44 -6.78
C PHE A 63 -9.17 -9.84 -6.50
N HIS A 64 -9.42 -10.32 -5.29
CA HIS A 64 -10.69 -10.94 -4.91
C HIS A 64 -11.72 -9.97 -4.32
N ARG A 65 -11.33 -8.73 -4.03
CA ARG A 65 -12.21 -7.67 -3.56
C ARG A 65 -11.81 -6.35 -4.19
N VAL A 66 -12.73 -5.74 -4.94
CA VAL A 66 -12.47 -4.48 -5.64
C VAL A 66 -13.61 -3.51 -5.37
N ILE A 67 -13.27 -2.28 -4.96
CA ILE A 67 -14.25 -1.23 -4.65
C ILE A 67 -13.76 0.07 -5.29
N PRO A 68 -14.48 0.60 -6.31
CA PRO A 68 -14.17 1.88 -6.92
C PRO A 68 -14.12 3.02 -5.90
N GLY A 69 -13.14 3.91 -6.07
CA GLY A 69 -12.92 5.03 -5.16
C GLY A 69 -12.39 4.61 -3.78
N PHE A 70 -12.03 3.32 -3.62
CA PHE A 70 -11.48 2.81 -2.37
C PHE A 70 -10.17 2.03 -2.58
N MET A 71 -10.25 0.75 -3.03
CA MET A 71 -9.05 -0.08 -3.17
C MET A 71 -9.30 -1.33 -4.02
N ILE A 72 -8.21 -1.99 -4.41
CA ILE A 72 -8.19 -3.35 -4.93
C ILE A 72 -7.38 -4.24 -3.97
N GLN A 73 -7.96 -5.36 -3.51
CA GLN A 73 -7.40 -6.25 -2.50
C GLN A 73 -7.17 -7.65 -3.07
N GLY A 74 -6.00 -8.22 -2.75
CA GLY A 74 -5.59 -9.55 -3.19
C GLY A 74 -4.69 -10.27 -2.18
N GLY A 75 -3.98 -11.32 -2.65
CA GLY A 75 -3.00 -12.05 -1.84
C GLY A 75 -3.57 -13.17 -0.97
N ASP A 76 -4.82 -13.57 -1.20
CA ASP A 76 -5.40 -14.76 -0.57
C ASP A 76 -5.03 -16.02 -1.38
N PRO A 77 -4.27 -16.99 -0.82
CA PRO A 77 -3.87 -18.21 -1.53
C PRO A 77 -5.06 -19.11 -1.90
N VAL A 78 -6.17 -19.06 -1.14
CA VAL A 78 -7.39 -19.82 -1.43
C VAL A 78 -7.99 -19.40 -2.77
N SER A 79 -7.73 -18.15 -3.20
CA SER A 79 -8.25 -17.61 -4.47
C SER A 79 -7.66 -18.28 -5.73
N LYS A 80 -6.53 -19.02 -5.63
CA LYS A 80 -5.96 -19.78 -6.76
C LYS A 80 -6.87 -20.91 -7.24
N ASN A 81 -7.60 -21.50 -6.33
CA ASN A 81 -8.41 -22.68 -6.60
C ASN A 81 -9.82 -22.29 -7.01
N ASP A 82 -10.33 -22.96 -8.03
CA ASP A 82 -11.71 -22.77 -8.52
C ASP A 82 -12.70 -23.54 -7.65
N THR A 83 -12.68 -23.30 -6.34
CA THR A 83 -13.54 -24.00 -5.40
C THR A 83 -14.75 -23.12 -5.09
N THR A 84 -15.86 -23.43 -5.72
CA THR A 84 -17.17 -22.76 -5.58
C THR A 84 -17.71 -22.72 -4.14
N ASN A 85 -17.08 -23.42 -3.18
CA ASN A 85 -17.54 -23.57 -1.81
C ASN A 85 -16.61 -22.99 -0.73
N ILE A 86 -15.47 -22.39 -1.08
CA ILE A 86 -14.54 -21.81 -0.12
C ILE A 86 -14.68 -20.28 -0.13
N ARG A 87 -14.86 -19.70 1.06
CA ARG A 87 -14.96 -18.25 1.22
C ARG A 87 -13.60 -17.60 1.01
N ILE A 88 -13.39 -17.01 -0.17
CA ILE A 88 -12.21 -16.21 -0.51
C ILE A 88 -12.18 -14.96 0.40
N GLY A 89 -10.98 -14.54 0.80
CA GLY A 89 -10.75 -13.36 1.62
C GLY A 89 -10.38 -13.66 3.07
N ASN A 90 -10.37 -14.96 3.47
CA ASN A 90 -10.00 -15.38 4.82
C ASN A 90 -8.69 -16.20 4.86
N GLY A 91 -8.09 -16.51 3.71
CA GLY A 91 -6.86 -17.30 3.62
C GLY A 91 -5.61 -16.47 3.90
N GLY A 92 -4.51 -17.18 4.15
CA GLY A 92 -3.19 -16.60 4.41
C GLY A 92 -2.13 -17.68 4.56
N PRO A 93 -0.88 -17.31 4.84
CA PRO A 93 0.23 -18.25 4.99
C PRO A 93 0.27 -18.96 6.36
N GLY A 94 -0.73 -18.76 7.22
CA GLY A 94 -0.82 -19.39 8.54
C GLY A 94 -0.24 -18.55 9.69
N TYR A 95 0.13 -17.30 9.42
CA TYR A 95 0.65 -16.36 10.44
C TYR A 95 0.17 -14.93 10.15
N THR A 96 0.32 -14.05 11.15
CA THR A 96 0.11 -12.61 11.09
C THR A 96 1.43 -11.88 11.30
N LEU A 97 1.47 -10.59 10.93
CA LEU A 97 2.62 -9.72 11.13
C LEU A 97 2.27 -8.62 12.14
N PRO A 98 3.18 -8.25 13.05
CA PRO A 98 2.97 -7.10 13.91
C PRO A 98 2.82 -5.82 13.06
N ALA A 99 1.98 -4.89 13.52
CA ALA A 99 1.78 -3.63 12.82
C ALA A 99 3.07 -2.78 12.79
N GLU A 100 3.35 -2.14 11.65
CA GLU A 100 4.45 -1.19 11.46
C GLU A 100 3.88 0.16 11.03
N PHE A 101 3.11 0.82 11.91
CA PHE A 101 2.53 2.13 11.60
C PHE A 101 3.63 3.20 11.59
N ASN A 102 3.82 3.82 10.43
CA ASN A 102 4.77 4.91 10.25
C ASN A 102 4.03 6.13 9.67
N PRO A 103 4.00 7.28 10.35
CA PRO A 103 3.26 8.46 9.91
C PRO A 103 3.80 9.10 8.61
N GLN A 104 5.01 8.72 8.19
CA GLN A 104 5.56 9.15 6.90
C GLN A 104 4.85 8.47 5.72
N PHE A 105 4.30 7.27 5.94
CA PHE A 105 3.61 6.46 4.92
C PHE A 105 2.12 6.45 5.20
N PHE A 106 1.35 6.91 4.25
CA PHE A 106 -0.06 7.12 4.40
C PHE A 106 -0.82 6.66 3.14
N HIS A 107 -2.12 6.50 3.26
CA HIS A 107 -2.97 5.86 2.26
C HIS A 107 -3.33 6.81 1.09
N LYS A 108 -2.33 7.44 0.46
CA LYS A 108 -2.54 8.14 -0.82
C LYS A 108 -2.85 7.14 -1.94
N LYS A 109 -3.38 7.61 -3.06
CA LYS A 109 -3.57 6.79 -4.26
C LYS A 109 -2.26 6.09 -4.64
N GLY A 110 -2.33 4.79 -4.90
CA GLY A 110 -1.17 3.94 -5.22
C GLY A 110 -0.46 3.36 -3.99
N ALA A 111 -0.81 3.73 -2.76
CA ALA A 111 -0.23 3.12 -1.56
C ALA A 111 -0.51 1.62 -1.54
N LEU A 112 0.54 0.82 -1.23
CA LEU A 112 0.49 -0.63 -1.02
C LEU A 112 0.47 -0.88 0.49
N ALA A 113 -0.62 -1.48 0.98
CA ALA A 113 -0.86 -1.65 2.40
C ALA A 113 -1.32 -3.08 2.74
N ALA A 114 -1.02 -3.53 3.96
CA ALA A 114 -1.40 -4.84 4.42
C ALA A 114 -2.88 -4.87 4.88
N ALA A 115 -3.63 -5.88 4.44
CA ALA A 115 -4.96 -6.15 4.95
C ALA A 115 -4.89 -6.72 6.37
N ARG A 116 -5.96 -6.63 7.13
CA ARG A 116 -6.07 -7.23 8.47
C ARG A 116 -7.52 -7.52 8.85
N MET A 117 -7.69 -8.33 9.88
CA MET A 117 -8.99 -8.53 10.52
C MET A 117 -9.43 -7.29 11.30
N GLY A 118 -10.74 -7.14 11.49
CA GLY A 118 -11.32 -6.02 12.24
C GLY A 118 -10.96 -6.05 13.73
N ASP A 119 -10.99 -4.87 14.38
CA ASP A 119 -10.51 -4.64 15.75
C ASP A 119 -11.17 -5.56 16.79
N ALA A 120 -12.44 -5.97 16.61
CA ALA A 120 -13.14 -6.84 17.52
C ALA A 120 -12.49 -8.22 17.72
N VAL A 121 -11.82 -8.73 16.68
CA VAL A 121 -11.13 -10.04 16.70
C VAL A 121 -9.61 -9.90 16.61
N ASN A 122 -9.13 -8.67 16.39
CA ASN A 122 -7.71 -8.35 16.22
C ASN A 122 -7.35 -7.02 16.91
N PRO A 123 -7.42 -6.96 18.24
CA PRO A 123 -7.15 -5.72 18.99
C PRO A 123 -5.71 -5.22 18.86
N LYS A 124 -4.77 -6.11 18.54
CA LYS A 124 -3.36 -5.74 18.28
C LYS A 124 -3.14 -5.16 16.89
N LYS A 125 -4.16 -5.13 16.03
CA LYS A 125 -4.10 -4.65 14.65
C LYS A 125 -3.01 -5.34 13.83
N GLU A 126 -2.72 -6.61 14.11
CA GLU A 126 -1.78 -7.40 13.33
C GLU A 126 -2.23 -7.53 11.88
N SER A 127 -1.30 -7.45 10.96
CA SER A 127 -1.56 -7.57 9.53
C SER A 127 -1.69 -9.04 9.11
N SER A 128 -2.47 -9.30 8.06
CA SER A 128 -2.42 -10.59 7.35
C SER A 128 -1.00 -10.86 6.85
N GLY A 129 -0.54 -12.11 6.96
CA GLY A 129 0.77 -12.50 6.45
C GLY A 129 0.91 -12.43 4.94
N SER A 130 -0.20 -12.36 4.17
CA SER A 130 -0.11 -12.30 2.70
C SER A 130 -1.10 -11.35 2.04
N GLN A 131 -2.28 -11.09 2.63
CA GLN A 131 -3.27 -10.24 1.98
C GLN A 131 -2.87 -8.77 2.04
N PHE A 132 -2.95 -8.11 0.90
CA PHE A 132 -2.64 -6.70 0.72
C PHE A 132 -3.70 -6.00 -0.11
N TYR A 133 -3.68 -4.68 -0.09
CA TYR A 133 -4.49 -3.87 -0.99
C TYR A 133 -3.68 -2.70 -1.56
N ILE A 134 -4.11 -2.25 -2.73
CA ILE A 134 -3.60 -1.05 -3.39
C ILE A 134 -4.71 0.00 -3.38
N VAL A 135 -4.39 1.17 -2.86
CA VAL A 135 -5.35 2.27 -2.71
C VAL A 135 -5.68 2.88 -4.07
N GLU A 136 -6.96 2.92 -4.41
CA GLU A 136 -7.47 3.80 -5.47
C GLU A 136 -7.79 5.16 -4.87
N GLY A 137 -8.63 5.17 -3.84
CA GLY A 137 -9.08 6.35 -3.14
C GLY A 137 -9.86 7.33 -4.01
N GLN A 138 -10.21 8.45 -3.41
CA GLN A 138 -10.84 9.59 -4.08
C GLN A 138 -10.22 10.89 -3.59
N VAL A 139 -10.40 11.96 -4.34
CA VAL A 139 -9.96 13.31 -3.97
C VAL A 139 -10.97 13.91 -3.01
N TYR A 140 -10.52 14.56 -1.95
CA TYR A 140 -11.33 15.21 -0.94
C TYR A 140 -11.08 16.71 -0.93
N ASP A 141 -12.05 17.50 -0.44
CA ASP A 141 -11.82 18.89 -0.07
C ASP A 141 -11.17 19.01 1.33
N ASN A 142 -10.65 20.20 1.64
CA ASN A 142 -9.98 20.44 2.92
C ASN A 142 -10.91 20.23 4.12
N ASN A 143 -12.18 20.62 4.01
CA ASN A 143 -13.15 20.48 5.10
C ASN A 143 -13.38 19.00 5.44
N THR A 144 -13.49 18.15 4.42
CA THR A 144 -13.63 16.70 4.59
C THR A 144 -12.39 16.09 5.24
N ILE A 145 -11.18 16.53 4.86
CA ILE A 145 -9.93 16.08 5.49
C ILE A 145 -9.86 16.49 6.97
N ASP A 146 -10.26 17.71 7.29
CA ASP A 146 -10.30 18.20 8.68
C ASP A 146 -11.33 17.42 9.52
N LEU A 147 -12.48 17.03 8.93
CA LEU A 147 -13.45 16.14 9.59
C LEU A 147 -12.88 14.73 9.86
N PHE A 148 -12.10 14.16 8.93
CA PHE A 148 -11.41 12.90 9.19
C PHE A 148 -10.40 13.05 10.32
N ALA A 149 -9.56 14.10 10.32
CA ALA A 149 -8.61 14.38 11.39
C ALA A 149 -9.30 14.43 12.76
N GLN A 150 -10.41 15.18 12.87
CA GLN A 150 -11.19 15.29 14.10
C GLN A 150 -11.74 13.95 14.56
N ARG A 151 -12.36 13.16 13.65
CA ARG A 151 -12.96 11.86 13.98
C ARG A 151 -11.93 10.81 14.41
N MET A 152 -10.74 10.87 13.82
CA MET A 152 -9.66 9.93 14.11
C MET A 152 -8.80 10.38 15.30
N GLY A 153 -8.94 11.61 15.76
CA GLY A 153 -8.08 12.18 16.81
C GLY A 153 -6.62 12.33 16.39
N ILE A 154 -6.36 12.60 15.10
CA ILE A 154 -5.01 12.77 14.53
C ILE A 154 -4.89 14.12 13.84
N GLU A 155 -3.65 14.53 13.56
CA GLU A 155 -3.35 15.68 12.74
C GLU A 155 -2.69 15.22 11.43
N PHE A 156 -3.25 15.61 10.29
CA PHE A 156 -2.61 15.37 8.99
C PHE A 156 -1.55 16.42 8.72
N SER A 157 -0.36 15.97 8.33
CA SER A 157 0.72 16.85 7.89
C SER A 157 0.31 17.64 6.62
N PRO A 158 0.97 18.77 6.31
CA PRO A 158 0.73 19.50 5.06
C PRO A 158 0.88 18.64 3.81
N SER A 159 1.82 17.68 3.80
CA SER A 159 2.02 16.74 2.69
C SER A 159 0.86 15.76 2.53
N GLN A 160 0.32 15.22 3.63
CA GLN A 160 -0.85 14.36 3.61
C GLN A 160 -2.09 15.12 3.10
N LYS A 161 -2.37 16.32 3.66
CA LYS A 161 -3.48 17.16 3.21
C LYS A 161 -3.37 17.47 1.71
N LYS A 162 -2.17 17.86 1.24
CA LYS A 162 -1.93 18.09 -0.18
C LYS A 162 -2.20 16.84 -1.02
N ALA A 163 -1.72 15.67 -0.60
CA ALA A 163 -1.93 14.43 -1.35
C ALA A 163 -3.42 14.09 -1.44
N TYR A 164 -4.15 14.11 -0.33
CA TYR A 164 -5.57 13.77 -0.30
C TYR A 164 -6.47 14.74 -1.06
N THR A 165 -6.04 16.01 -1.19
CA THR A 165 -6.79 17.02 -1.93
C THR A 165 -6.40 17.14 -3.41
N THR A 166 -5.36 16.41 -3.87
CA THR A 166 -4.90 16.45 -5.27
C THR A 166 -4.94 15.10 -5.95
N VAL A 167 -4.20 14.11 -5.45
CA VAL A 167 -4.15 12.76 -6.03
C VAL A 167 -5.18 11.82 -5.43
N GLY A 168 -5.66 12.12 -4.22
CA GLY A 168 -6.64 11.34 -3.49
C GLY A 168 -6.02 10.22 -2.63
N GLY A 169 -6.90 9.44 -2.01
CA GLY A 169 -6.52 8.34 -1.14
C GLY A 169 -7.65 7.89 -0.22
N THR A 170 -7.27 7.25 0.90
CA THR A 170 -8.20 6.74 1.92
C THR A 170 -7.75 7.16 3.32
N PRO A 171 -7.84 8.47 3.67
CA PRO A 171 -7.26 9.02 4.90
C PRO A 171 -7.76 8.35 6.18
N HIS A 172 -8.98 7.80 6.17
CA HIS A 172 -9.58 7.09 7.31
C HIS A 172 -8.88 5.78 7.70
N LEU A 173 -7.94 5.29 6.87
CA LEU A 173 -7.15 4.09 7.16
C LEU A 173 -5.79 4.40 7.81
N ASP A 174 -5.35 5.66 7.81
CA ASP A 174 -4.07 6.06 8.39
C ASP A 174 -4.01 5.70 9.87
N ALA A 175 -2.80 5.31 10.33
CA ALA A 175 -2.54 4.83 11.69
C ALA A 175 -3.33 3.57 12.11
N ASN A 176 -4.04 2.91 11.18
CA ASN A 176 -4.82 1.70 11.44
C ASN A 176 -4.40 0.50 10.58
N TYR A 177 -3.66 0.75 9.49
CA TYR A 177 -3.13 -0.27 8.59
C TYR A 177 -1.70 0.07 8.22
N THR A 178 -0.84 -0.95 8.06
CA THR A 178 0.55 -0.75 7.67
C THR A 178 0.65 -0.49 6.17
N VAL A 179 1.16 0.67 5.80
CA VAL A 179 1.58 0.99 4.42
C VAL A 179 3.03 0.60 4.29
N PHE A 180 3.36 -0.32 3.38
CA PHE A 180 4.71 -0.88 3.24
C PHE A 180 5.32 -0.67 1.85
N GLY A 181 4.65 0.09 0.98
CA GLY A 181 5.13 0.45 -0.34
C GLY A 181 4.16 1.37 -1.08
N GLU A 182 4.51 1.69 -2.31
CA GLU A 182 3.67 2.46 -3.20
C GLU A 182 3.91 2.12 -4.66
N LEU A 183 2.90 2.27 -5.51
CA LEU A 183 3.06 2.16 -6.95
C LEU A 183 3.85 3.35 -7.49
N VAL A 184 4.88 3.04 -8.28
CA VAL A 184 5.67 4.01 -9.04
C VAL A 184 5.33 4.00 -10.53
N GLU A 185 4.67 2.91 -11.01
CA GLU A 185 4.18 2.80 -12.38
C GLU A 185 2.82 2.08 -12.39
N GLY A 186 1.98 2.35 -13.40
CA GLY A 186 0.72 1.65 -13.61
C GLY A 186 -0.44 2.12 -12.73
N LEU A 187 -0.45 3.36 -12.24
CA LEU A 187 -1.54 3.91 -11.41
C LEU A 187 -2.91 3.86 -12.10
N ASP A 188 -2.97 3.93 -13.43
CA ASP A 188 -4.20 3.81 -14.20
C ASP A 188 -4.79 2.40 -14.18
N ILE A 189 -3.96 1.38 -13.97
CA ILE A 189 -4.38 -0.03 -13.89
C ILE A 189 -5.28 -0.27 -12.68
N ILE A 190 -5.05 0.47 -11.55
CA ILE A 190 -5.90 0.37 -10.37
C ILE A 190 -7.35 0.64 -10.74
N SER A 191 -7.60 1.75 -11.46
CA SER A 191 -8.96 2.14 -11.85
C SER A 191 -9.58 1.19 -12.88
N LYS A 192 -8.78 0.57 -13.76
CA LYS A 192 -9.26 -0.47 -14.67
C LYS A 192 -9.75 -1.70 -13.90
N ILE A 193 -9.02 -2.11 -12.86
CA ILE A 193 -9.37 -3.27 -12.03
C ILE A 193 -10.54 -2.94 -11.07
N SER A 194 -10.53 -1.79 -10.41
CA SER A 194 -11.57 -1.44 -9.43
C SER A 194 -12.96 -1.30 -10.05
N ASN A 195 -13.03 -0.93 -11.34
CA ASN A 195 -14.28 -0.71 -12.07
C ASN A 195 -14.82 -1.95 -12.80
N VAL A 196 -14.19 -3.13 -12.68
CA VAL A 196 -14.75 -4.36 -13.28
C VAL A 196 -16.11 -4.70 -12.67
N THR A 197 -16.94 -5.41 -13.43
CA THR A 197 -18.21 -5.93 -12.91
C THR A 197 -17.95 -6.87 -11.73
N ARG A 198 -18.64 -6.64 -10.61
CA ARG A 198 -18.49 -7.38 -9.36
C ARG A 198 -19.84 -7.82 -8.80
N ASP A 199 -19.81 -8.76 -7.88
CA ASP A 199 -20.98 -9.20 -7.14
C ASP A 199 -21.28 -8.28 -5.93
N LYS A 200 -22.30 -8.64 -5.15
CA LYS A 200 -22.70 -7.91 -3.91
C LYS A 200 -21.64 -7.93 -2.81
N ASN A 201 -20.66 -8.83 -2.86
CA ASN A 201 -19.55 -8.96 -1.92
C ASN A 201 -18.28 -8.26 -2.45
N ASN A 202 -18.38 -7.53 -3.57
CA ASN A 202 -17.27 -6.87 -4.27
C ASN A 202 -16.25 -7.84 -4.90
N LEU A 203 -16.60 -9.10 -5.09
CA LEU A 203 -15.80 -10.07 -5.84
C LEU A 203 -15.99 -9.82 -7.35
N PRO A 204 -14.91 -9.62 -8.13
CA PRO A 204 -15.00 -9.54 -9.59
C PRO A 204 -15.72 -10.74 -10.20
N LYS A 205 -16.68 -10.51 -11.08
CA LYS A 205 -17.37 -11.59 -11.80
C LYS A 205 -16.45 -12.33 -12.76
N GLU A 206 -15.53 -11.62 -13.35
CA GLU A 206 -14.44 -12.16 -14.15
C GLU A 206 -13.15 -12.13 -13.34
N LYS A 207 -12.46 -13.29 -13.22
CA LYS A 207 -11.24 -13.43 -12.42
C LYS A 207 -10.17 -12.44 -12.86
N VAL A 208 -9.66 -11.67 -11.89
CA VAL A 208 -8.51 -10.76 -12.06
C VAL A 208 -7.29 -11.43 -11.43
N ILE A 209 -6.64 -12.28 -12.22
CA ILE A 209 -5.45 -13.03 -11.82
C ILE A 209 -4.24 -12.08 -11.75
N MET A 210 -3.37 -12.28 -10.75
CA MET A 210 -2.09 -11.61 -10.64
C MET A 210 -0.94 -12.60 -10.57
N ASN A 211 0.23 -12.16 -11.06
CA ASN A 211 1.53 -12.75 -10.81
C ASN A 211 2.45 -11.65 -10.32
N ILE A 212 3.31 -11.93 -9.33
CA ILE A 212 4.19 -10.91 -8.75
C ILE A 212 5.64 -11.38 -8.86
N SER A 213 6.53 -10.50 -9.35
CA SER A 213 7.96 -10.77 -9.49
C SER A 213 8.81 -9.60 -9.01
N ILE A 214 10.05 -9.90 -8.59
CA ILE A 214 11.04 -8.86 -8.28
C ILE A 214 11.50 -8.20 -9.58
N VAL A 215 11.56 -6.88 -9.60
CA VAL A 215 12.19 -6.12 -10.70
C VAL A 215 13.71 -6.18 -10.51
N LYS A 216 14.40 -6.57 -11.56
CA LYS A 216 15.89 -6.66 -11.59
C LYS A 216 16.51 -5.31 -11.98
#